data_af48b745e54372d2bdf17825e02944f6
#
_entry.id   af48b745e54372d2bdf17825e02944f6
#
_cell.length_a   1.000
_cell.length_b   1.000
_cell.length_c   1.000
_cell.angle_alpha   90.00
_cell.angle_beta   90.00
_cell.angle_gamma   90.00
#
_symmetry.space_group_name_H-M   'P 1'
#
loop_
_entity.id
_entity.type
_entity.pdbx_description
1 polymer ?
#
loop_
_entity_poly.entity_id
_entity_poly.type
_entity_poly.pdbx_seq_one_letter_code
_entity_poly.pdbx_strand_id
1 'polypeptide(L)'
;MYRIEFTNKMKKDAKLMKKRGKDMSKLTDVLNLLAAGKLLPPNFKDHQLTGDMKDFRECHIEPDWLLIYQFHDDVLTLTATGTGTHSDLFGK
;
A
#
# COMPACT_ATOMS: atom_id res chain seq x y z
N MET A 1 -5.57 8.28 14.92
CA MET A 1 -5.15 8.32 13.50
C MET A 1 -3.68 7.97 13.39
N TYR A 2 -3.31 7.20 12.39
CA TYR A 2 -1.92 6.82 12.14
C TYR A 2 -1.21 7.90 11.34
N ARG A 3 0.06 8.16 11.68
CA ARG A 3 0.94 8.99 10.85
C ARG A 3 1.40 8.12 9.67
N ILE A 4 1.39 8.67 8.46
CA ILE A 4 1.81 7.96 7.26
C ILE A 4 3.30 8.22 7.01
N GLU A 5 4.08 7.15 6.90
CA GLU A 5 5.50 7.21 6.51
C GLU A 5 5.71 6.45 5.22
N PHE A 6 6.64 6.91 4.40
CA PHE A 6 6.94 6.33 3.10
C PHE A 6 8.40 5.86 3.08
N THR A 7 8.60 4.59 2.71
CA THR A 7 9.96 4.09 2.46
C THR A 7 10.52 4.73 1.19
N ASN A 8 11.84 4.70 1.04
CA ASN A 8 12.46 5.16 -0.21
C ASN A 8 11.98 4.35 -1.40
N LYS A 9 11.79 3.04 -1.22
CA LYS A 9 11.21 2.19 -2.26
C LYS A 9 9.83 2.66 -2.64
N MET A 10 8.97 2.96 -1.67
CA MET A 10 7.61 3.45 -1.91
C MET A 10 7.62 4.75 -2.72
N LYS A 11 8.53 5.67 -2.40
CA LYS A 11 8.63 6.94 -3.12
C LYS A 11 8.98 6.72 -4.59
N LYS A 12 9.92 5.82 -4.87
CA LYS A 12 10.29 5.46 -6.25
C LYS A 12 9.15 4.76 -6.96
N ASP A 13 8.49 3.82 -6.27
CA ASP A 13 7.37 3.07 -6.84
C ASP A 13 6.22 4.00 -7.21
N ALA A 14 5.89 4.95 -6.33
CA ALA A 14 4.82 5.92 -6.60
C ALA A 14 5.13 6.80 -7.81
N LYS A 15 6.37 7.24 -7.96
CA LYS A 15 6.78 8.01 -9.13
C LYS A 15 6.60 7.20 -10.42
N LEU A 16 6.94 5.91 -10.38
CA LEU A 16 6.76 5.04 -11.54
C LEU A 16 5.28 4.89 -11.90
N MET A 17 4.41 4.72 -10.90
CA MET A 17 2.97 4.61 -11.14
C MET A 17 2.42 5.90 -11.76
N LYS A 18 2.85 7.04 -11.25
CA LYS A 18 2.45 8.34 -11.81
C LYS A 18 2.91 8.47 -13.26
N LYS A 19 4.14 8.04 -13.56
CA LYS A 19 4.71 8.07 -14.90
C LYS A 19 3.93 7.18 -15.87
N ARG A 20 3.39 6.06 -15.38
CA ARG A 20 2.55 5.14 -16.18
C ARG A 20 1.12 5.66 -16.36
N GLY A 21 0.79 6.83 -15.83
CA GLY A 21 -0.53 7.43 -15.98
C GLY A 21 -1.57 6.97 -14.97
N LYS A 22 -1.17 6.35 -13.88
CA LYS A 22 -2.12 5.94 -12.84
C LYS A 22 -2.70 7.17 -12.14
N ASP A 23 -3.97 7.06 -11.74
CA ASP A 23 -4.64 8.11 -10.97
C ASP A 23 -4.17 8.05 -9.52
N MET A 24 -3.22 8.92 -9.17
CA MET A 24 -2.60 8.91 -7.85
C MET A 24 -3.56 9.31 -6.73
N SER A 25 -4.71 9.93 -7.05
CA SER A 25 -5.72 10.22 -6.04
C SER A 25 -6.29 8.94 -5.44
N LYS A 26 -6.33 7.85 -6.20
CA LYS A 26 -6.78 6.54 -5.69
C LYS A 26 -5.85 6.02 -4.59
N LEU A 27 -4.54 6.18 -4.77
CA LEU A 27 -3.56 5.79 -3.76
C LEU A 27 -3.72 6.65 -2.50
N THR A 28 -3.86 7.96 -2.68
CA THR A 28 -4.05 8.89 -1.57
C THR A 28 -5.31 8.55 -0.76
N ASP A 29 -6.42 8.25 -1.44
CA ASP A 29 -7.67 7.88 -0.79
C ASP A 29 -7.50 6.61 0.06
N VAL A 30 -6.84 5.59 -0.47
CA VAL A 30 -6.58 4.34 0.26
C VAL A 30 -5.70 4.61 1.49
N LEU A 31 -4.63 5.37 1.34
CA LEU A 31 -3.75 5.71 2.45
C LEU A 31 -4.49 6.47 3.55
N ASN A 32 -5.37 7.39 3.18
CA ASN A 32 -6.15 8.16 4.15
C ASN A 32 -7.14 7.27 4.90
N LEU A 33 -7.80 6.33 4.23
CA LEU A 33 -8.70 5.37 4.88
C LEU A 33 -7.94 4.51 5.87
N LEU A 34 -6.80 3.97 5.47
CA LEU A 34 -5.97 3.14 6.34
C LEU A 34 -5.45 3.94 7.54
N ALA A 35 -5.00 5.17 7.33
CA ALA A 35 -4.48 6.02 8.39
C ALA A 35 -5.56 6.40 9.40
N ALA A 36 -6.81 6.50 8.95
CA ALA A 36 -7.95 6.75 9.82
C ALA A 36 -8.40 5.51 10.61
N GLY A 37 -7.76 4.37 10.39
CA GLY A 37 -8.12 3.12 11.06
C GLY A 37 -9.38 2.47 10.51
N LYS A 38 -9.81 2.86 9.32
CA LYS A 38 -11.02 2.32 8.71
C LYS A 38 -10.73 1.08 7.90
N LEU A 39 -11.71 0.16 7.85
CA LEU A 39 -11.62 -1.02 6.99
C LEU A 39 -11.84 -0.61 5.54
N LEU A 40 -11.04 -1.20 4.64
CA LEU A 40 -11.25 -1.01 3.22
C LEU A 40 -12.45 -1.84 2.74
N PRO A 41 -13.19 -1.37 1.72
CA PRO A 41 -14.23 -2.20 1.09
C PRO A 41 -13.67 -3.54 0.61
N PRO A 42 -14.51 -4.61 0.57
CA PRO A 42 -14.04 -5.95 0.21
C PRO A 42 -13.38 -6.06 -1.15
N ASN A 43 -13.74 -5.21 -2.11
CA ASN A 43 -13.16 -5.24 -3.45
C ASN A 43 -11.68 -4.83 -3.47
N PHE A 44 -11.17 -4.20 -2.40
CA PHE A 44 -9.74 -3.91 -2.29
C PHE A 44 -8.92 -5.11 -1.85
N LYS A 45 -9.57 -6.21 -1.44
CA LYS A 45 -8.91 -7.47 -1.07
C LYS A 45 -7.74 -7.29 -0.10
N ASP A 46 -7.95 -6.43 0.91
CA ASP A 46 -6.95 -6.18 1.93
C ASP A 46 -6.71 -7.45 2.74
N HIS A 47 -5.46 -7.89 2.82
CA HIS A 47 -5.10 -9.11 3.53
C HIS A 47 -3.65 -9.08 4.00
N GLN A 48 -3.37 -9.88 5.02
CA GLN A 48 -2.01 -10.05 5.52
C GLN A 48 -1.26 -11.01 4.60
N LEU A 49 0.00 -10.68 4.33
CA LEU A 49 0.88 -11.54 3.55
C LEU A 49 1.41 -12.70 4.41
N THR A 50 2.00 -13.69 3.76
CA THR A 50 2.51 -14.90 4.41
C THR A 50 4.02 -15.04 4.16
N GLY A 51 4.63 -16.03 4.83
CA GLY A 51 6.07 -16.32 4.66
C GLY A 51 6.94 -15.18 5.18
N ASP A 52 7.93 -14.83 4.40
CA ASP A 52 8.88 -13.76 4.76
C ASP A 52 8.21 -12.39 4.87
N MET A 53 7.04 -12.23 4.26
CA MET A 53 6.28 -10.98 4.25
C MET A 53 5.15 -10.96 5.29
N LYS A 54 5.17 -11.85 6.28
CA LYS A 54 4.08 -12.02 7.24
C LYS A 54 3.75 -10.78 8.06
N ASP A 55 4.70 -9.86 8.21
CA ASP A 55 4.49 -8.63 8.97
C ASP A 55 3.85 -7.51 8.13
N PHE A 56 3.62 -7.78 6.85
CA PHE A 56 3.09 -6.81 5.90
C PHE A 56 1.68 -7.18 5.47
N ARG A 57 0.96 -6.17 5.03
CA ARG A 57 -0.37 -6.33 4.44
C ARG A 57 -0.34 -5.82 3.00
N GLU A 58 -1.28 -6.30 2.20
CA GLU A 58 -1.43 -5.92 0.81
C GLU A 58 -2.88 -5.55 0.55
N CYS A 59 -3.11 -4.52 -0.25
CA CYS A 59 -4.44 -4.27 -0.80
C CYS A 59 -4.33 -3.94 -2.29
N HIS A 60 -5.46 -4.08 -3.00
CA HIS A 60 -5.57 -3.81 -4.42
C HIS A 60 -6.22 -2.44 -4.62
N ILE A 61 -5.45 -1.45 -5.08
CA ILE A 61 -5.98 -0.14 -5.48
C ILE A 61 -6.77 -0.31 -6.78
N GLU A 62 -6.23 -1.11 -7.69
CA GLU A 62 -6.87 -1.62 -8.90
C GLU A 62 -6.51 -3.10 -9.01
N PRO A 63 -7.14 -3.88 -9.89
CA PRO A 63 -6.87 -5.34 -9.96
C PRO A 63 -5.39 -5.71 -10.04
N ASP A 64 -4.57 -4.92 -10.75
CA ASP A 64 -3.12 -5.14 -10.81
C ASP A 64 -2.35 -3.91 -10.39
N TRP A 65 -2.84 -3.18 -9.41
CA TRP A 65 -2.12 -2.09 -8.76
C TRP A 65 -2.23 -2.28 -7.26
N LEU A 66 -1.15 -2.73 -6.65
CA LEU A 66 -1.09 -3.13 -5.25
C LEU A 66 -0.43 -2.06 -4.39
N LEU A 67 -0.78 -2.06 -3.11
CA LEU A 67 -0.08 -1.31 -2.07
C LEU A 67 0.35 -2.30 -1.00
N ILE A 68 1.63 -2.31 -0.67
CA ILE A 68 2.18 -3.07 0.45
C ILE A 68 2.41 -2.09 1.58
N TYR A 69 1.94 -2.44 2.78
CA TYR A 69 2.04 -1.54 3.92
C TYR A 69 2.14 -2.31 5.23
N GLN A 70 2.42 -1.58 6.30
CA GLN A 70 2.60 -2.16 7.63
C GLN A 70 2.12 -1.17 8.69
N PHE A 71 1.37 -1.66 9.67
CA PHE A 71 0.98 -0.86 10.83
C PHE A 71 1.96 -1.08 11.97
N HIS A 72 2.28 0.00 12.67
CA HIS A 72 3.03 -0.02 13.92
C HIS A 72 2.15 0.61 14.99
N ASP A 73 1.35 -0.21 15.67
CA ASP A 73 0.31 0.27 16.59
C ASP A 73 0.86 0.97 17.81
N ASP A 74 2.03 0.56 18.29
CA ASP A 74 2.66 1.14 19.46
C ASP A 74 3.08 2.61 19.25
N VAL A 75 3.36 3.01 18.03
CA VAL A 75 3.74 4.39 17.67
C VAL A 75 2.74 5.04 16.72
N LEU A 76 1.58 4.41 16.50
CA LEU A 76 0.50 4.89 15.64
C LEU A 76 1.03 5.34 14.26
N THR A 77 1.84 4.50 13.64
CA THR A 77 2.45 4.78 12.34
C THR A 77 2.01 3.75 11.31
N LEU A 78 1.64 4.24 10.12
CA LEU A 78 1.37 3.44 8.93
C LEU A 78 2.54 3.63 7.97
N THR A 79 3.30 2.57 7.71
CA THR A 79 4.40 2.63 6.76
C THR A 79 3.95 2.10 5.41
N ALA A 80 3.93 2.97 4.40
CA ALA A 80 3.72 2.57 3.01
C ALA A 80 5.06 2.06 2.47
N THR A 81 5.12 0.76 2.16
CA THR A 81 6.37 0.05 1.88
C THR A 81 6.68 -0.05 0.40
N GLY A 82 5.64 -0.22 -0.44
CA GLY A 82 5.82 -0.33 -1.89
C GLY A 82 4.49 -0.33 -2.60
N THR A 83 4.50 0.00 -3.88
CA THR A 83 3.32 -0.03 -4.73
C THR A 83 3.71 -0.36 -6.16
N GLY A 84 2.83 -1.04 -6.89
CA GLY A 84 3.09 -1.43 -8.27
C GLY A 84 2.22 -2.58 -8.67
N THR A 85 2.49 -3.13 -9.84
CA THR A 85 1.83 -4.35 -10.32
C THR A 85 2.38 -5.57 -9.59
N HIS A 86 1.72 -6.73 -9.75
CA HIS A 86 2.27 -7.99 -9.24
C HIS A 86 3.67 -8.23 -9.79
N SER A 87 3.90 -7.93 -11.05
CA SER A 87 5.22 -8.08 -11.69
C SER A 87 6.26 -7.15 -11.05
N ASP A 88 5.89 -5.90 -10.80
CA ASP A 88 6.81 -4.93 -10.19
C ASP A 88 7.24 -5.35 -8.79
N LEU A 89 6.32 -5.88 -7.99
CA LEU A 89 6.55 -6.14 -6.58
C LEU A 89 7.05 -7.56 -6.31
N PHE A 90 6.63 -8.53 -7.09
CA PHE A 90 6.91 -9.95 -6.85
C PHE A 90 7.61 -10.64 -8.02
N GLY A 91 7.89 -9.94 -9.10
CA GLY A 91 8.60 -10.50 -10.24
C GLY A 91 7.81 -11.52 -11.08
N LYS A 92 6.49 -11.39 -11.07
CA LYS A 92 5.63 -12.37 -11.76
C LYS A 92 4.82 -11.77 -12.89
#